data_14173d79237393d7217054aec0d1f56e
#
_entry.id   14173d79237393d7217054aec0d1f56e
#
_cell.length_a   1.000
_cell.length_b   1.000
_cell.length_c   1.000
_cell.angle_alpha   90.00
_cell.angle_beta   90.00
_cell.angle_gamma   90.00
#
_symmetry.space_group_name_H-M   'P 1'
#
loop_
_entity.id
_entity.type
_entity.pdbx_description
1 polymer ?
#
loop_
_entity_poly.entity_id
_entity_poly.type
_entity_poly.pdbx_seq_one_letter_code
_entity_poly.pdbx_strand_id
1 'polypeptide(L)'
;MAEILGLGVTHWPTLCQPNEGLTGVFKTTLRAPNVEAARKDPASWPPELLAELGNDDGLSAAHRCGERFGNDFRAIRKILDDFNPDVVVVWGDDQYENFREDIVPAFCLLGYDPDFEIKPWHNGNGGKPNRWSEPADWALRLHGHREAAKFLATGLIERGIDMAYAYQPLHHPMAHAFTNTFLYLDWDRKGFPYPVIPFAVNCYGRNLLHAKGGLAHLFQPPRPADEAEDPPSPPPWRCMQVGAAVAQVLAASPYRAALIASSSWSRTRSMAPKLLCPSTWPGIRRSERR
;
A
#
# COMPACT_ATOMS: atom_id res chain seq x y z
N MET A 1 29.97 -3.80 2.32
CA MET A 1 28.56 -4.06 2.61
C MET A 1 27.73 -3.04 1.85
N ALA A 2 26.70 -3.48 1.17
CA ALA A 2 25.80 -2.56 0.48
C ALA A 2 25.08 -1.65 1.50
N GLU A 3 24.82 -0.41 1.12
CA GLU A 3 24.02 0.49 1.94
C GLU A 3 22.52 0.19 1.75
N ILE A 4 21.78 0.24 2.84
CA ILE A 4 20.32 -0.03 2.84
C ILE A 4 19.59 1.14 3.50
N LEU A 5 18.64 1.71 2.79
CA LEU A 5 17.70 2.72 3.29
C LEU A 5 16.35 2.07 3.59
N GLY A 6 15.80 2.27 4.78
CA GLY A 6 14.44 1.84 5.14
C GLY A 6 13.46 3.01 5.18
N LEU A 7 12.33 2.89 4.48
CA LEU A 7 11.24 3.88 4.45
C LEU A 7 9.90 3.22 4.72
N GLY A 8 8.97 3.97 5.32
CA GLY A 8 7.57 3.56 5.53
C GLY A 8 6.62 4.55 4.85
N VAL A 9 5.66 4.04 4.08
CA VAL A 9 4.67 4.84 3.37
C VAL A 9 3.27 4.23 3.47
N THR A 10 2.27 4.96 3.01
CA THR A 10 0.93 4.42 2.80
C THR A 10 0.61 4.34 1.31
N HIS A 11 -0.16 3.32 0.93
CA HIS A 11 -0.76 3.21 -0.41
C HIS A 11 -2.28 3.44 -0.39
N TRP A 12 -2.80 4.11 0.63
CA TRP A 12 -4.25 4.29 0.81
C TRP A 12 -4.93 4.81 -0.47
N PRO A 13 -5.84 4.02 -1.09
CA PRO A 13 -6.32 4.30 -2.45
C PRO A 13 -7.06 5.63 -2.58
N THR A 14 -7.67 6.10 -1.50
CA THR A 14 -8.42 7.36 -1.51
C THR A 14 -7.55 8.58 -1.78
N LEU A 15 -6.24 8.51 -1.50
CA LEU A 15 -5.32 9.60 -1.83
C LEU A 15 -5.16 9.83 -3.33
N CYS A 16 -5.56 8.88 -4.17
CA CYS A 16 -5.67 9.08 -5.62
C CYS A 16 -6.81 10.02 -6.01
N GLN A 17 -7.79 10.26 -5.12
CA GLN A 17 -8.91 11.16 -5.38
C GLN A 17 -8.54 12.60 -5.02
N PRO A 18 -9.23 13.61 -5.60
CA PRO A 18 -9.17 14.99 -5.12
C PRO A 18 -9.50 15.09 -3.62
N ASN A 19 -9.12 16.19 -2.99
CA ASN A 19 -9.31 16.33 -1.54
C ASN A 19 -10.77 16.14 -1.10
N GLU A 20 -11.73 16.57 -1.92
CA GLU A 20 -13.17 16.39 -1.71
C GLU A 20 -13.57 14.91 -1.63
N GLY A 21 -12.86 14.04 -2.35
CA GLY A 21 -13.06 12.60 -2.34
C GLY A 21 -12.72 11.95 -0.99
N LEU A 22 -11.84 12.56 -0.19
CA LEU A 22 -11.49 12.06 1.14
C LEU A 22 -12.70 12.07 2.10
N THR A 23 -13.57 13.07 1.99
CA THR A 23 -14.84 13.13 2.78
C THR A 23 -15.81 12.04 2.35
N GLY A 24 -15.77 11.63 1.07
CA GLY A 24 -16.64 10.60 0.52
C GLY A 24 -16.45 9.23 1.17
N VAL A 25 -15.21 8.86 1.53
CA VAL A 25 -14.92 7.61 2.23
C VAL A 25 -15.58 7.60 3.60
N PHE A 26 -15.44 8.69 4.35
CA PHE A 26 -16.07 8.83 5.65
C PHE A 26 -17.59 8.68 5.57
N LYS A 27 -18.23 9.43 4.66
CA LYS A 27 -19.68 9.37 4.42
C LYS A 27 -20.15 7.97 3.99
N THR A 28 -19.38 7.28 3.16
CA THR A 28 -19.67 5.90 2.72
C THR A 28 -19.57 4.93 3.89
N THR A 29 -18.53 5.06 4.72
CA THR A 29 -18.34 4.21 5.91
C THR A 29 -19.50 4.37 6.89
N LEU A 30 -19.95 5.60 7.15
CA LEU A 30 -21.11 5.84 8.03
C LEU A 30 -22.42 5.23 7.49
N ARG A 31 -22.56 5.09 6.18
CA ARG A 31 -23.72 4.44 5.55
C ARG A 31 -23.64 2.93 5.50
N ALA A 32 -22.45 2.35 5.77
CA ALA A 32 -22.25 0.90 5.66
C ALA A 32 -23.17 0.14 6.63
N PRO A 33 -23.82 -0.96 6.19
CA PRO A 33 -24.82 -1.67 6.98
C PRO A 33 -24.23 -2.28 8.25
N ASN A 34 -22.97 -2.70 8.22
CA ASN A 34 -22.29 -3.37 9.31
C ASN A 34 -21.63 -2.40 10.32
N VAL A 35 -21.84 -1.10 10.17
CA VAL A 35 -21.41 -0.10 11.17
C VAL A 35 -22.52 0.10 12.17
N GLU A 36 -22.22 -0.07 13.45
CA GLU A 36 -23.16 0.10 14.56
C GLU A 36 -23.81 1.49 14.55
N ALA A 37 -25.12 1.56 14.83
CA ALA A 37 -25.89 2.80 14.80
C ALA A 37 -25.30 3.88 15.75
N ALA A 38 -24.84 3.49 16.92
CA ALA A 38 -24.20 4.41 17.86
C ALA A 38 -22.95 5.10 17.28
N ARG A 39 -22.19 4.41 16.42
CA ARG A 39 -21.00 4.98 15.76
C ARG A 39 -21.34 5.92 14.61
N LYS A 40 -22.59 5.91 14.16
CA LYS A 40 -23.09 6.81 13.10
C LYS A 40 -23.62 8.13 13.65
N ASP A 41 -23.85 8.20 14.97
CA ASP A 41 -24.37 9.40 15.64
C ASP A 41 -23.21 10.33 16.03
N PRO A 42 -23.13 11.55 15.45
CA PRO A 42 -22.12 12.53 15.82
C PRO A 42 -22.08 12.87 17.32
N ALA A 43 -23.20 12.76 18.03
CA ALA A 43 -23.24 13.01 19.48
C ALA A 43 -22.37 12.03 20.29
N SER A 44 -22.05 10.86 19.73
CA SER A 44 -21.17 9.86 20.36
C SER A 44 -19.68 10.04 20.00
N TRP A 45 -19.35 11.00 19.14
CA TRP A 45 -17.98 11.12 18.61
C TRP A 45 -17.09 11.92 19.55
N PRO A 46 -15.77 11.61 19.57
CA PRO A 46 -14.80 12.41 20.29
C PRO A 46 -14.79 13.87 19.81
N PRO A 47 -14.52 14.85 20.71
CA PRO A 47 -14.48 16.26 20.34
C PRO A 47 -13.53 16.58 19.17
N GLU A 48 -12.41 15.85 19.08
CA GLU A 48 -11.43 16.03 18.00
C GLU A 48 -12.00 15.65 16.62
N LEU A 49 -12.83 14.61 16.56
CA LEU A 49 -13.49 14.22 15.32
C LEU A 49 -14.58 15.21 14.93
N LEU A 50 -15.35 15.71 15.91
CA LEU A 50 -16.33 16.77 15.67
C LEU A 50 -15.66 18.06 15.16
N ALA A 51 -14.50 18.42 15.71
CA ALA A 51 -13.72 19.55 15.24
C ALA A 51 -13.22 19.36 13.80
N GLU A 52 -12.82 18.14 13.42
CA GLU A 52 -12.45 17.81 12.04
C GLU A 52 -13.65 17.84 11.09
N LEU A 53 -14.81 17.37 11.52
CA LEU A 53 -16.03 17.41 10.74
C LEU A 53 -16.46 18.86 10.44
N GLY A 54 -16.34 19.74 11.45
CA GLY A 54 -16.69 21.15 11.32
C GLY A 54 -18.13 21.38 10.82
N ASN A 55 -18.33 22.53 10.18
CA ASN A 55 -19.62 22.89 9.57
C ASN A 55 -19.67 22.60 8.05
N ASP A 56 -18.64 21.97 7.50
CA ASP A 56 -18.44 21.71 6.08
C ASP A 56 -18.29 20.23 5.74
N ASP A 57 -18.81 19.37 6.60
CA ASP A 57 -18.73 17.91 6.46
C ASP A 57 -17.29 17.38 6.31
N GLY A 58 -16.33 18.03 6.93
CA GLY A 58 -14.92 17.64 6.95
C GLY A 58 -14.13 18.10 5.70
N LEU A 59 -14.68 18.96 4.86
CA LEU A 59 -14.01 19.39 3.62
C LEU A 59 -12.71 20.14 3.92
N SER A 60 -12.72 21.08 4.85
CA SER A 60 -11.50 21.79 5.29
C SER A 60 -10.44 20.84 5.88
N ALA A 61 -10.85 19.84 6.65
CA ALA A 61 -9.94 18.82 7.17
C ALA A 61 -9.36 17.96 6.04
N ALA A 62 -10.17 17.59 5.04
CA ALA A 62 -9.74 16.85 3.87
C ALA A 62 -8.68 17.61 3.05
N HIS A 63 -8.85 18.92 2.86
CA HIS A 63 -7.86 19.75 2.18
C HIS A 63 -6.54 19.78 2.94
N ARG A 64 -6.56 20.07 4.26
CA ARG A 64 -5.35 20.03 5.10
C ARG A 64 -4.66 18.66 5.08
N CYS A 65 -5.45 17.60 5.10
CA CYS A 65 -4.96 16.21 5.03
C CYS A 65 -4.25 15.95 3.70
N GLY A 66 -4.86 16.32 2.57
CA GLY A 66 -4.28 16.14 1.24
C GLY A 66 -2.98 16.92 1.05
N GLU A 67 -2.92 18.17 1.50
CA GLU A 67 -1.71 19.00 1.48
C GLU A 67 -0.59 18.40 2.32
N ARG A 68 -0.91 17.92 3.53
CA ARG A 68 0.05 17.27 4.41
C ARG A 68 0.63 16.02 3.78
N PHE A 69 -0.21 15.12 3.23
CA PHE A 69 0.29 13.93 2.54
C PHE A 69 1.20 14.28 1.37
N GLY A 70 0.82 15.29 0.55
CA GLY A 70 1.67 15.75 -0.54
C GLY A 70 3.05 16.20 -0.05
N ASN A 71 3.12 16.97 1.04
CA ASN A 71 4.37 17.44 1.63
C ASN A 71 5.19 16.28 2.23
N ASP A 72 4.54 15.35 2.91
CA ASP A 72 5.20 14.17 3.48
C ASP A 72 5.79 13.27 2.38
N PHE A 73 5.07 13.03 1.28
CA PHE A 73 5.58 12.26 0.15
C PHE A 73 6.72 12.97 -0.58
N ARG A 74 6.69 14.29 -0.75
CA ARG A 74 7.83 15.05 -1.28
C ARG A 74 9.07 14.93 -0.38
N ALA A 75 8.88 14.97 0.93
CA ALA A 75 9.99 14.80 1.88
C ALA A 75 10.57 13.38 1.81
N ILE A 76 9.74 12.34 1.74
CA ILE A 76 10.18 10.95 1.57
C ILE A 76 10.89 10.77 0.22
N ARG A 77 10.33 11.33 -0.86
CA ARG A 77 10.97 11.28 -2.18
C ARG A 77 12.33 11.95 -2.16
N LYS A 78 12.48 13.09 -1.52
CA LYS A 78 13.78 13.74 -1.37
C LYS A 78 14.80 12.85 -0.64
N ILE A 79 14.40 12.16 0.42
CA ILE A 79 15.29 11.21 1.11
C ILE A 79 15.74 10.09 0.17
N LEU A 80 14.82 9.60 -0.65
CA LEU A 80 15.11 8.56 -1.64
C LEU A 80 16.07 9.08 -2.72
N ASP A 81 15.82 10.28 -3.23
CA ASP A 81 16.66 10.93 -4.24
C ASP A 81 18.07 11.23 -3.71
N ASP A 82 18.19 11.72 -2.46
CA ASP A 82 19.49 11.96 -1.80
C ASP A 82 20.26 10.64 -1.58
N PHE A 83 19.55 9.54 -1.33
CA PHE A 83 20.14 8.21 -1.19
C PHE A 83 20.56 7.61 -2.54
N ASN A 84 19.85 7.90 -3.62
CA ASN A 84 20.10 7.41 -4.99
C ASN A 84 20.34 5.91 -5.08
N PRO A 85 19.31 5.07 -4.82
CA PRO A 85 19.46 3.62 -4.82
C PRO A 85 19.62 3.04 -6.23
N ASP A 86 20.34 1.91 -6.35
CA ASP A 86 20.39 1.09 -7.55
C ASP A 86 19.09 0.31 -7.75
N VAL A 87 18.38 0.01 -6.65
CA VAL A 87 17.12 -0.74 -6.66
C VAL A 87 16.23 -0.36 -5.48
N VAL A 88 14.92 -0.32 -5.73
CA VAL A 88 13.89 -0.07 -4.72
C VAL A 88 13.03 -1.32 -4.56
N VAL A 89 13.08 -1.97 -3.39
CA VAL A 89 12.20 -3.09 -3.04
C VAL A 89 11.00 -2.54 -2.27
N VAL A 90 9.79 -2.76 -2.79
CA VAL A 90 8.54 -2.28 -2.18
C VAL A 90 7.77 -3.47 -1.61
N TRP A 91 7.56 -3.47 -0.30
CA TRP A 91 6.65 -4.40 0.37
C TRP A 91 5.22 -3.88 0.32
N GLY A 92 4.31 -4.72 -0.15
CA GLY A 92 2.90 -4.39 -0.21
C GLY A 92 2.03 -5.63 -0.13
N ASP A 93 0.74 -5.45 0.12
CA ASP A 93 -0.24 -6.53 0.01
C ASP A 93 -0.74 -6.65 -1.43
N ASP A 94 -1.24 -7.84 -1.76
CA ASP A 94 -2.03 -8.08 -2.96
C ASP A 94 -3.48 -8.29 -2.55
N GLN A 95 -4.38 -7.50 -3.12
CA GLN A 95 -5.80 -7.51 -2.79
C GLN A 95 -6.62 -8.23 -3.86
N TYR A 96 -6.24 -9.47 -4.19
CA TYR A 96 -6.89 -10.24 -5.24
C TYR A 96 -6.75 -9.59 -6.62
N GLU A 97 -5.58 -8.98 -6.87
CA GLU A 97 -5.27 -8.26 -8.10
C GLU A 97 -4.27 -9.04 -8.97
N ASN A 98 -3.02 -9.18 -8.51
CA ASN A 98 -2.02 -9.99 -9.21
C ASN A 98 -2.22 -11.49 -8.99
N PHE A 99 -2.75 -11.89 -7.82
CA PHE A 99 -2.96 -13.28 -7.42
C PHE A 99 -4.44 -13.55 -7.18
N ARG A 100 -4.93 -14.67 -7.75
CA ARG A 100 -6.32 -15.11 -7.66
C ARG A 100 -6.38 -16.60 -7.34
N GLU A 101 -7.51 -17.25 -7.59
CA GLU A 101 -7.73 -18.67 -7.27
C GLU A 101 -6.74 -19.63 -7.93
N ASP A 102 -6.10 -19.23 -9.02
CA ASP A 102 -5.09 -20.01 -9.73
C ASP A 102 -3.80 -20.18 -8.93
N ILE A 103 -3.42 -19.15 -8.17
CA ILE A 103 -2.29 -19.19 -7.26
C ILE A 103 -2.35 -18.08 -6.20
N VAL A 104 -2.18 -18.44 -4.93
CA VAL A 104 -2.14 -17.51 -3.79
C VAL A 104 -0.87 -17.73 -3.00
N PRO A 105 0.24 -17.07 -3.35
CA PRO A 105 1.50 -17.22 -2.63
C PRO A 105 1.47 -16.48 -1.28
N ALA A 106 2.10 -17.06 -0.25
CA ALA A 106 2.32 -16.37 1.03
C ALA A 106 3.19 -15.13 0.84
N PHE A 107 4.23 -15.27 0.01
CA PHE A 107 5.17 -14.21 -0.39
C PHE A 107 5.48 -14.38 -1.88
N CYS A 108 5.53 -13.29 -2.62
CA CYS A 108 5.93 -13.33 -4.02
C CYS A 108 6.78 -12.12 -4.39
N LEU A 109 7.90 -12.37 -5.05
CA LEU A 109 8.78 -11.36 -5.60
C LEU A 109 8.47 -11.16 -7.08
N LEU A 110 8.20 -9.92 -7.49
CA LEU A 110 7.82 -9.59 -8.87
C LEU A 110 9.06 -9.04 -9.61
N GLY A 111 9.75 -9.93 -10.34
CA GLY A 111 10.93 -9.60 -11.13
C GLY A 111 10.57 -9.24 -12.56
N TYR A 112 9.88 -8.13 -12.75
CA TYR A 112 9.41 -7.67 -14.05
C TYR A 112 10.56 -7.27 -14.99
N ASP A 113 10.22 -7.11 -16.27
CA ASP A 113 11.15 -6.63 -17.29
C ASP A 113 11.61 -5.19 -17.02
N PRO A 114 12.75 -4.76 -17.62
CA PRO A 114 13.31 -3.46 -17.33
C PRO A 114 12.32 -2.30 -17.49
N ASP A 115 11.55 -2.29 -18.56
CA ASP A 115 10.61 -1.20 -18.83
C ASP A 115 9.19 -1.72 -18.94
N PHE A 116 8.30 -1.14 -18.16
CA PHE A 116 6.89 -1.46 -18.22
C PHE A 116 6.02 -0.25 -17.88
N GLU A 117 4.79 -0.27 -18.38
CA GLU A 117 3.81 0.78 -18.18
C GLU A 117 2.59 0.26 -17.42
N ILE A 118 2.08 1.11 -16.52
CA ILE A 118 0.82 0.89 -15.82
C ILE A 118 -0.11 2.05 -16.14
N LYS A 119 -1.34 1.75 -16.55
CA LYS A 119 -2.39 2.75 -16.77
C LYS A 119 -3.37 2.72 -15.59
N PRO A 120 -3.10 3.42 -14.50
CA PRO A 120 -3.85 3.29 -13.26
C PRO A 120 -5.31 3.77 -13.38
N TRP A 121 -5.59 4.61 -14.39
CA TRP A 121 -6.90 5.19 -14.62
C TRP A 121 -7.71 4.50 -15.71
N HIS A 122 -7.13 3.53 -16.43
CA HIS A 122 -7.73 2.91 -17.63
C HIS A 122 -9.06 2.20 -17.33
N ASN A 123 -9.17 1.48 -16.21
CA ASN A 123 -10.41 0.81 -15.81
C ASN A 123 -11.38 1.73 -15.07
N GLY A 124 -11.16 3.02 -15.20
CA GLY A 124 -11.93 4.05 -14.56
C GLY A 124 -11.82 3.98 -13.03
N ASN A 125 -11.37 5.00 -12.39
CA ASN A 125 -11.42 5.17 -10.94
C ASN A 125 -12.91 5.24 -10.46
N GLY A 126 -13.75 4.31 -10.98
CA GLY A 126 -15.20 4.35 -10.84
C GLY A 126 -15.84 5.58 -11.50
N GLY A 127 -15.24 6.13 -12.57
CA GLY A 127 -15.65 7.38 -13.22
C GLY A 127 -15.30 8.64 -12.41
N LYS A 128 -14.55 8.51 -11.32
CA LYS A 128 -14.17 9.65 -10.48
C LYS A 128 -12.87 10.30 -11.00
N PRO A 129 -12.75 11.63 -10.91
CA PRO A 129 -11.51 12.30 -11.25
C PRO A 129 -10.38 11.83 -10.31
N ASN A 130 -9.17 11.70 -10.85
CA ASN A 130 -7.99 11.50 -10.02
C ASN A 130 -7.43 12.86 -9.54
N ARG A 131 -6.62 12.84 -8.50
CA ARG A 131 -6.03 14.03 -7.86
C ARG A 131 -5.24 14.90 -8.81
N TRP A 132 -4.63 14.31 -9.82
CA TRP A 132 -3.74 15.00 -10.78
C TRP A 132 -4.45 15.40 -12.06
N SER A 133 -5.76 15.12 -12.18
CA SER A 133 -6.56 15.40 -13.39
C SER A 133 -5.98 14.74 -14.65
N GLU A 134 -5.32 13.62 -14.49
CA GLU A 134 -4.71 12.86 -15.58
C GLU A 134 -5.77 12.11 -16.39
N PRO A 135 -5.60 12.00 -17.72
CA PRO A 135 -6.53 11.28 -18.58
C PRO A 135 -6.47 9.76 -18.33
N ALA A 136 -7.50 9.04 -18.77
CA ALA A 136 -7.62 7.58 -18.56
C ALA A 136 -6.49 6.76 -19.20
N ASP A 137 -5.87 7.26 -20.23
CA ASP A 137 -4.75 6.63 -20.95
C ASP A 137 -3.36 7.06 -20.44
N TRP A 138 -3.30 7.93 -19.45
CA TRP A 138 -2.04 8.29 -18.80
C TRP A 138 -1.34 7.06 -18.27
N ALA A 139 -0.02 6.98 -18.48
CA ALA A 139 0.79 5.84 -18.09
C ALA A 139 1.86 6.22 -17.07
N LEU A 140 1.88 5.48 -15.97
CA LEU A 140 3.01 5.43 -15.05
C LEU A 140 4.09 4.52 -15.66
N ARG A 141 5.26 5.07 -15.94
CA ARG A 141 6.40 4.31 -16.48
C ARG A 141 7.36 3.97 -15.36
N LEU A 142 7.71 2.70 -15.28
CA LEU A 142 8.60 2.16 -14.27
C LEU A 142 9.65 1.27 -14.91
N HIS A 143 10.79 1.14 -14.22
CA HIS A 143 11.87 0.24 -14.58
C HIS A 143 11.89 -0.94 -13.61
N GLY A 144 11.85 -2.17 -14.08
CA GLY A 144 12.09 -3.36 -13.30
C GLY A 144 13.59 -3.65 -13.16
N HIS A 145 13.93 -4.55 -12.24
CA HIS A 145 15.30 -5.04 -12.10
C HIS A 145 15.33 -6.56 -11.94
N ARG A 146 15.12 -7.27 -13.05
CA ARG A 146 15.02 -8.75 -13.04
C ARG A 146 16.23 -9.44 -12.45
N GLU A 147 17.43 -8.95 -12.71
CA GLU A 147 18.66 -9.56 -12.17
C GLU A 147 18.75 -9.42 -10.65
N ALA A 148 18.49 -8.23 -10.12
CA ALA A 148 18.44 -8.02 -8.68
C ALA A 148 17.30 -8.83 -8.02
N ALA A 149 16.14 -8.95 -8.70
CA ALA A 149 15.05 -9.79 -8.24
C ALA A 149 15.44 -11.27 -8.17
N LYS A 150 16.13 -11.80 -9.19
CA LYS A 150 16.67 -13.17 -9.17
C LYS A 150 17.70 -13.36 -8.08
N PHE A 151 18.62 -12.41 -7.91
CA PHE A 151 19.60 -12.44 -6.82
C PHE A 151 18.91 -12.51 -5.46
N LEU A 152 17.94 -11.67 -5.22
CA LEU A 152 17.17 -11.64 -3.97
C LEU A 152 16.40 -12.95 -3.76
N ALA A 153 15.67 -13.43 -4.77
CA ALA A 153 14.91 -14.68 -4.69
C ALA A 153 15.81 -15.88 -4.40
N THR A 154 16.95 -16.01 -5.11
CA THR A 154 17.93 -17.06 -4.89
C THR A 154 18.44 -17.03 -3.45
N GLY A 155 18.91 -15.86 -3.00
CA GLY A 155 19.46 -15.73 -1.65
C GLY A 155 18.44 -15.99 -0.54
N LEU A 156 17.16 -15.73 -0.77
CA LEU A 156 16.07 -16.05 0.16
C LEU A 156 15.79 -17.56 0.21
N ILE A 157 15.68 -18.21 -0.95
CA ILE A 157 15.45 -19.67 -1.04
C ILE A 157 16.61 -20.44 -0.39
N GLU A 158 17.85 -20.06 -0.65
CA GLU A 158 19.04 -20.66 -0.03
C GLU A 158 19.07 -20.50 1.51
N ARG A 159 18.34 -19.52 2.05
CA ARG A 159 18.16 -19.32 3.50
C ARG A 159 16.89 -19.98 4.07
N GLY A 160 16.25 -20.86 3.30
CA GLY A 160 15.06 -21.59 3.74
C GLY A 160 13.80 -20.72 3.78
N ILE A 161 13.75 -19.66 2.99
CA ILE A 161 12.52 -18.87 2.79
C ILE A 161 11.85 -19.34 1.51
N ASP A 162 10.86 -20.22 1.67
CA ASP A 162 10.02 -20.66 0.55
C ASP A 162 9.17 -19.48 0.08
N MET A 163 9.45 -18.98 -1.10
CA MET A 163 8.73 -17.87 -1.70
C MET A 163 8.48 -18.10 -3.19
N ALA A 164 7.38 -17.56 -3.67
CA ALA A 164 7.12 -17.50 -5.10
C ALA A 164 7.89 -16.33 -5.74
N TYR A 165 8.10 -16.44 -7.04
CA TYR A 165 8.59 -15.34 -7.87
C TYR A 165 7.85 -15.36 -9.21
N ALA A 166 7.61 -14.18 -9.78
CA ALA A 166 6.94 -14.01 -11.05
C ALA A 166 7.70 -13.04 -11.94
N TYR A 167 7.76 -13.32 -13.23
CA TYR A 167 8.44 -12.49 -14.23
C TYR A 167 7.47 -11.68 -15.07
N GLN A 168 6.19 -12.02 -15.02
CA GLN A 168 5.12 -11.35 -15.76
C GLN A 168 3.85 -11.30 -14.93
N PRO A 169 3.07 -10.21 -15.02
CA PRO A 169 1.75 -10.16 -14.41
C PRO A 169 0.77 -11.02 -15.22
N LEU A 170 -0.11 -11.78 -14.55
CA LEU A 170 -1.12 -12.58 -15.20
C LEU A 170 -2.49 -11.87 -15.24
N HIS A 171 -2.96 -11.39 -14.10
CA HIS A 171 -4.32 -10.85 -13.95
C HIS A 171 -4.38 -9.33 -13.93
N HIS A 172 -3.39 -8.68 -13.37
CA HIS A 172 -3.33 -7.24 -13.23
C HIS A 172 -1.89 -6.76 -13.42
N PRO A 173 -1.64 -5.65 -14.12
CA PRO A 173 -0.26 -5.18 -14.39
C PRO A 173 0.57 -5.04 -13.11
N MET A 174 -0.02 -4.46 -12.07
CA MET A 174 0.59 -4.31 -10.74
C MET A 174 -0.49 -3.98 -9.73
N ALA A 175 -0.51 -4.68 -8.59
CA ALA A 175 -1.46 -4.41 -7.51
C ALA A 175 -1.38 -2.96 -7.04
N HIS A 176 -2.54 -2.41 -6.63
CA HIS A 176 -2.65 -1.00 -6.25
C HIS A 176 -1.74 -0.61 -5.09
N ALA A 177 -1.39 -1.54 -4.21
CA ALA A 177 -0.46 -1.30 -3.12
C ALA A 177 0.91 -0.80 -3.62
N PHE A 178 1.38 -1.35 -4.72
CA PHE A 178 2.62 -0.93 -5.37
C PHE A 178 2.39 0.29 -6.27
N THR A 179 1.37 0.23 -7.13
CA THR A 179 1.04 1.33 -8.06
C THR A 179 0.86 2.64 -7.32
N ASN A 180 0.05 2.65 -6.24
CA ASN A 180 -0.20 3.86 -5.45
C ASN A 180 1.06 4.35 -4.74
N THR A 181 1.92 3.43 -4.26
CA THR A 181 3.21 3.82 -3.66
C THR A 181 4.05 4.63 -4.64
N PHE A 182 4.18 4.18 -5.88
CA PHE A 182 4.94 4.91 -6.90
C PHE A 182 4.25 6.19 -7.34
N LEU A 183 2.91 6.19 -7.49
CA LEU A 183 2.13 7.41 -7.77
C LEU A 183 2.36 8.49 -6.71
N TYR A 184 2.44 8.11 -5.43
CA TYR A 184 2.61 9.06 -4.33
C TYR A 184 4.07 9.49 -4.18
N LEU A 185 5.03 8.63 -4.41
CA LEU A 185 6.45 8.99 -4.46
C LEU A 185 6.78 9.87 -5.67
N ASP A 186 5.98 9.83 -6.71
CA ASP A 186 6.00 10.74 -7.86
C ASP A 186 4.87 11.79 -7.79
N TRP A 187 4.64 12.36 -6.61
CA TRP A 187 3.54 13.30 -6.37
C TRP A 187 3.52 14.48 -7.34
N ASP A 188 4.69 14.99 -7.69
CA ASP A 188 4.87 16.14 -8.59
C ASP A 188 5.07 15.74 -10.06
N ARG A 189 4.86 14.46 -10.41
CA ARG A 189 4.97 13.92 -11.79
C ARG A 189 6.29 14.22 -12.48
N LYS A 190 7.39 14.10 -11.73
CA LYS A 190 8.76 14.22 -12.27
C LYS A 190 9.33 12.90 -12.80
N GLY A 191 8.54 11.83 -12.71
CA GLY A 191 8.94 10.47 -13.00
C GLY A 191 9.59 9.75 -11.81
N PHE A 192 9.62 8.42 -11.87
CA PHE A 192 10.26 7.56 -10.87
C PHE A 192 11.42 6.81 -11.53
N PRO A 193 12.67 7.31 -11.39
CA PRO A 193 13.80 6.82 -12.18
C PRO A 193 14.45 5.54 -11.65
N TYR A 194 14.10 5.11 -10.45
CA TYR A 194 14.75 3.98 -9.79
C TYR A 194 14.14 2.65 -10.23
N PRO A 195 14.95 1.62 -10.53
CA PRO A 195 14.47 0.28 -10.78
C PRO A 195 13.72 -0.29 -9.55
N VAL A 196 12.60 -0.97 -9.78
CA VAL A 196 11.70 -1.43 -8.73
C VAL A 196 11.56 -2.95 -8.70
N ILE A 197 11.41 -3.49 -7.50
CA ILE A 197 11.08 -4.89 -7.24
C ILE A 197 9.91 -4.90 -6.26
N PRO A 198 8.67 -5.09 -6.73
CA PRO A 198 7.55 -5.30 -5.83
C PRO A 198 7.66 -6.63 -5.12
N PHE A 199 7.39 -6.65 -3.82
CA PHE A 199 7.40 -7.82 -2.97
C PHE A 199 6.04 -7.97 -2.30
N ALA A 200 5.23 -8.88 -2.81
CA ALA A 200 3.87 -9.10 -2.36
C ALA A 200 3.82 -10.00 -1.11
N VAL A 201 2.96 -9.63 -0.16
CA VAL A 201 2.66 -10.39 1.04
C VAL A 201 1.16 -10.65 1.08
N ASN A 202 0.74 -11.91 1.18
CA ASN A 202 -0.67 -12.23 1.37
C ASN A 202 -1.12 -11.83 2.79
N CYS A 203 -1.86 -10.74 2.88
CA CYS A 203 -2.42 -10.23 4.13
C CYS A 203 -3.91 -10.61 4.35
N TYR A 204 -4.59 -11.20 3.37
CA TYR A 204 -6.01 -11.54 3.46
C TYR A 204 -6.28 -12.88 4.15
N GLY A 205 -5.37 -13.86 3.95
CA GLY A 205 -5.43 -15.14 4.62
C GLY A 205 -6.81 -15.78 4.51
N ARG A 206 -7.39 -16.16 5.65
CA ARG A 206 -8.64 -16.91 5.76
C ARG A 206 -9.87 -16.29 5.09
N ASN A 207 -9.77 -15.03 4.67
CA ASN A 207 -10.88 -14.31 4.03
C ASN A 207 -10.54 -13.88 2.59
N LEU A 208 -9.53 -14.45 1.96
CA LEU A 208 -9.06 -14.00 0.65
C LEU A 208 -10.18 -14.04 -0.39
N LEU A 209 -10.81 -15.21 -0.59
CA LEU A 209 -11.85 -15.40 -1.59
C LEU A 209 -13.14 -14.67 -1.21
N HIS A 210 -13.51 -14.67 0.05
CA HIS A 210 -14.69 -13.96 0.54
C HIS A 210 -14.52 -12.44 0.38
N ALA A 211 -13.37 -11.88 0.72
CA ALA A 211 -13.11 -10.45 0.66
C ALA A 211 -12.83 -9.95 -0.77
N LYS A 212 -12.17 -10.77 -1.61
CA LYS A 212 -11.72 -10.41 -2.97
C LYS A 212 -11.13 -9.00 -3.04
N GLY A 213 -10.30 -8.67 -2.07
CA GLY A 213 -9.64 -7.35 -1.97
C GLY A 213 -10.52 -6.20 -1.49
N GLY A 214 -11.81 -6.42 -1.24
CA GLY A 214 -12.74 -5.36 -0.84
C GLY A 214 -12.83 -5.13 0.68
N LEU A 215 -13.69 -4.17 1.06
CA LEU A 215 -14.08 -3.92 2.45
C LEU A 215 -15.25 -4.84 2.86
N ALA A 216 -15.10 -6.15 2.64
CA ALA A 216 -16.17 -7.13 2.84
C ALA A 216 -16.81 -7.04 4.23
N HIS A 217 -15.98 -6.81 5.27
CA HIS A 217 -16.47 -6.65 6.65
C HIS A 217 -17.43 -5.46 6.86
N LEU A 218 -17.45 -4.49 5.96
CA LEU A 218 -18.36 -3.33 6.01
C LEU A 218 -19.61 -3.51 5.15
N PHE A 219 -19.50 -4.17 4.01
CA PHE A 219 -20.55 -4.16 2.98
C PHE A 219 -21.10 -5.53 2.61
N GLN A 220 -20.36 -6.60 2.85
CA GLN A 220 -20.82 -7.95 2.55
C GLN A 220 -21.44 -8.61 3.80
N PRO A 221 -22.36 -9.56 3.61
CA PRO A 221 -22.84 -10.38 4.71
C PRO A 221 -21.67 -11.17 5.33
N PRO A 222 -21.77 -11.60 6.60
CA PRO A 222 -20.81 -12.53 7.16
C PRO A 222 -20.70 -13.78 6.29
N ARG A 223 -19.48 -14.35 6.22
CA ARG A 223 -19.30 -15.63 5.53
C ARG A 223 -20.24 -16.69 6.14
N PRO A 224 -20.90 -17.51 5.30
CA PRO A 224 -21.70 -18.64 5.79
C PRO A 224 -20.89 -19.54 6.73
N ALA A 225 -21.52 -20.06 7.78
CA ALA A 225 -20.83 -20.86 8.80
C ALA A 225 -20.31 -22.22 8.26
N ASP A 226 -20.91 -22.70 7.18
CA ASP A 226 -20.57 -23.94 6.47
C ASP A 226 -19.53 -23.72 5.34
N GLU A 227 -19.19 -22.47 5.02
CA GLU A 227 -18.15 -22.18 4.06
C GLU A 227 -16.76 -22.35 4.68
N ALA A 228 -15.93 -23.20 4.08
CA ALA A 228 -14.57 -23.42 4.52
C ALA A 228 -13.72 -22.14 4.44
N GLU A 229 -12.86 -21.96 5.43
CA GLU A 229 -11.90 -20.84 5.42
C GLU A 229 -10.74 -21.10 4.46
N ASP A 230 -10.23 -20.03 3.86
CA ASP A 230 -8.96 -20.08 3.16
C ASP A 230 -7.78 -20.36 4.13
N PRO A 231 -6.63 -20.81 3.64
CA PRO A 231 -5.41 -20.88 4.44
C PRO A 231 -5.06 -19.55 5.10
N PRO A 232 -4.44 -19.54 6.29
CA PRO A 232 -4.09 -18.30 6.98
C PRO A 232 -3.02 -17.51 6.21
N SER A 233 -3.03 -16.20 6.38
CA SER A 233 -1.89 -15.35 5.97
C SER A 233 -0.64 -15.68 6.78
N PRO A 234 0.57 -15.35 6.27
CA PRO A 234 1.80 -15.46 7.05
C PRO A 234 1.66 -14.73 8.39
N PRO A 235 2.02 -15.37 9.51
CA PRO A 235 1.98 -14.71 10.80
C PRO A 235 3.06 -13.62 10.90
N PRO A 236 2.89 -12.62 11.78
CA PRO A 236 3.83 -11.50 11.91
C PRO A 236 5.27 -11.92 12.13
N TRP A 237 5.51 -12.95 12.94
CA TRP A 237 6.88 -13.47 13.17
C TRP A 237 7.53 -13.99 11.88
N ARG A 238 6.75 -14.61 10.98
CA ARG A 238 7.28 -15.08 9.68
C ARG A 238 7.62 -13.89 8.78
N CYS A 239 6.80 -12.83 8.77
CA CYS A 239 7.11 -11.60 8.05
C CYS A 239 8.40 -10.95 8.57
N MET A 240 8.63 -10.94 9.90
CA MET A 240 9.86 -10.46 10.50
C MET A 240 11.07 -11.30 10.08
N GLN A 241 10.93 -12.63 10.04
CA GLN A 241 11.98 -13.54 9.58
C GLN A 241 12.33 -13.28 8.11
N VAL A 242 11.34 -13.12 7.24
CA VAL A 242 11.54 -12.80 5.82
C VAL A 242 12.24 -11.44 5.69
N GLY A 243 11.81 -10.42 6.43
CA GLY A 243 12.45 -9.11 6.44
C GLY A 243 13.92 -9.15 6.84
N ALA A 244 14.25 -9.92 7.89
CA ALA A 244 15.64 -10.13 8.31
C ALA A 244 16.48 -10.84 7.22
N ALA A 245 15.90 -11.86 6.56
CA ALA A 245 16.58 -12.56 5.47
C ALA A 245 16.82 -11.64 4.27
N VAL A 246 15.84 -10.82 3.89
CA VAL A 246 15.98 -9.81 2.83
C VAL A 246 17.12 -8.84 3.14
N ALA A 247 17.17 -8.32 4.37
CA ALA A 247 18.24 -7.41 4.78
C ALA A 247 19.63 -8.08 4.67
N GLN A 248 19.76 -9.35 5.08
CA GLN A 248 21.02 -10.11 4.96
C GLN A 248 21.43 -10.33 3.50
N VAL A 249 20.49 -10.71 2.63
CA VAL A 249 20.76 -10.91 1.20
C VAL A 249 21.19 -9.60 0.55
N LEU A 250 20.48 -8.51 0.80
CA LEU A 250 20.80 -7.20 0.23
C LEU A 250 22.11 -6.62 0.79
N ALA A 251 22.44 -6.85 2.06
CA ALA A 251 23.73 -6.44 2.63
C ALA A 251 24.94 -7.14 1.97
N ALA A 252 24.72 -8.35 1.43
CA ALA A 252 25.71 -9.10 0.67
C ALA A 252 25.68 -8.82 -0.85
N SER A 253 24.70 -8.02 -1.32
CA SER A 253 24.53 -7.73 -2.74
C SER A 253 25.50 -6.64 -3.22
N PRO A 254 25.67 -6.49 -4.55
CA PRO A 254 26.37 -5.34 -5.12
C PRO A 254 25.51 -4.08 -5.16
N TYR A 255 24.21 -4.15 -4.81
CA TYR A 255 23.24 -3.09 -5.00
C TYR A 255 23.09 -2.21 -3.75
N ARG A 256 23.09 -0.91 -3.94
CA ARG A 256 22.58 0.07 -2.97
C ARG A 256 21.05 0.02 -3.00
N ALA A 257 20.42 -0.44 -1.93
CA ALA A 257 19.01 -0.79 -1.94
C ALA A 257 18.17 0.13 -1.04
N ALA A 258 17.01 0.58 -1.53
CA ALA A 258 15.98 1.15 -0.69
C ALA A 258 14.87 0.11 -0.45
N LEU A 259 14.47 -0.05 0.81
CA LEU A 259 13.36 -0.90 1.25
C LEU A 259 12.19 -0.01 1.65
N ILE A 260 11.07 -0.14 0.97
CA ILE A 260 9.87 0.65 1.24
C ILE A 260 8.78 -0.29 1.76
N ALA A 261 8.36 -0.12 3.01
CA ALA A 261 7.18 -0.78 3.54
C ALA A 261 5.94 0.07 3.26
N SER A 262 5.05 -0.45 2.41
CA SER A 262 3.81 0.21 2.05
C SER A 262 2.62 -0.50 2.70
N SER A 263 1.79 0.25 3.44
CA SER A 263 0.66 -0.31 4.18
C SER A 263 -0.65 0.41 3.88
N SER A 264 -1.75 -0.34 3.79
CA SER A 264 -3.09 0.25 3.77
C SER A 264 -3.64 0.39 5.18
N TRP A 265 -4.36 1.48 5.41
CA TRP A 265 -4.96 1.82 6.71
C TRP A 265 -6.16 0.94 7.10
N SER A 266 -6.60 0.03 6.23
CA SER A 266 -7.87 -0.67 6.37
C SER A 266 -7.93 -1.75 7.45
N ARG A 267 -6.86 -2.04 8.19
CA ARG A 267 -6.79 -3.26 9.04
C ARG A 267 -6.58 -3.10 10.54
N THR A 268 -6.72 -1.94 11.13
CA THR A 268 -6.73 -1.88 12.59
C THR A 268 -8.16 -1.97 13.12
N ARG A 269 -8.53 -3.11 13.68
CA ARG A 269 -9.82 -3.39 14.37
C ARG A 269 -10.20 -2.42 15.49
N SER A 270 -9.35 -1.45 15.79
CA SER A 270 -9.54 -0.54 16.94
C SER A 270 -9.68 0.94 16.59
N MET A 271 -9.72 1.32 15.31
CA MET A 271 -9.74 2.72 14.91
C MET A 271 -10.92 3.08 14.01
N ALA A 272 -12.12 3.04 14.52
CA ALA A 272 -13.10 4.04 14.19
C ALA A 272 -12.94 5.12 15.30
N PRO A 273 -12.84 6.34 15.01
CA PRO A 273 -12.94 7.27 13.90
C PRO A 273 -11.79 8.30 13.79
N LYS A 274 -10.54 7.87 13.68
CA LYS A 274 -9.43 8.77 13.32
C LYS A 274 -9.23 8.76 11.80
N LEU A 275 -10.30 8.89 11.05
CA LEU A 275 -10.35 8.61 9.62
C LEU A 275 -9.98 9.78 8.72
N LEU A 276 -9.85 10.99 9.23
CA LEU A 276 -9.64 12.16 8.39
C LEU A 276 -8.23 12.73 8.40
N CYS A 277 -7.47 12.57 9.44
CA CYS A 277 -6.05 12.94 9.42
C CYS A 277 -5.30 12.35 10.63
N PRO A 278 -4.12 11.73 10.45
CA PRO A 278 -3.33 11.19 11.56
C PRO A 278 -2.52 12.28 12.29
N SER A 279 -3.12 13.43 12.57
CA SER A 279 -2.41 14.51 13.29
C SER A 279 -2.06 14.18 14.76
N THR A 280 -2.51 13.03 15.26
CA THR A 280 -2.34 12.62 16.66
C THR A 280 -1.59 11.30 16.87
N TRP A 281 -0.75 10.87 15.93
CA TRP A 281 0.10 9.70 16.15
C TRP A 281 1.29 10.07 17.04
N PRO A 282 1.40 9.54 18.27
CA PRO A 282 2.64 9.58 19.01
C PRO A 282 3.53 8.48 18.44
N GLY A 283 4.58 8.84 17.68
CA GLY A 283 5.59 7.85 17.42
C GLY A 283 6.30 7.77 16.09
N ILE A 284 6.34 8.82 15.28
CA ILE A 284 7.49 8.96 14.38
C ILE A 284 8.59 9.64 15.20
N ARG A 285 9.31 8.85 15.99
CA ARG A 285 10.59 9.31 16.52
C ARG A 285 11.55 9.39 15.33
N ARG A 286 12.01 10.58 15.00
CA ARG A 286 13.26 10.75 14.27
C ARG A 286 14.32 9.99 15.05
N SER A 287 14.95 8.98 14.46
CA SER A 287 16.17 8.43 14.99
C SER A 287 17.21 9.53 14.93
N GLU A 288 17.40 10.22 16.05
CA GLU A 288 18.60 11.06 16.22
C GLU A 288 19.80 10.13 16.19
N ARG A 289 20.70 10.38 15.28
CA ARG A 289 21.98 9.70 15.16
C ARG A 289 22.78 9.89 16.45
N ARG A 290 23.28 8.84 16.99
CA ARG A 290 24.55 8.79 17.68
C ARG A 290 25.48 7.84 16.93
#